data_ec395e859490cf59af4d773572217594
#
_entry.id   ec395e859490cf59af4d773572217594
#
_cell.length_a   1.000
_cell.length_b   1.000
_cell.length_c   1.000
_cell.angle_alpha   90.00
_cell.angle_beta   90.00
_cell.angle_gamma   90.00
#
_symmetry.space_group_name_H-M   'P 1'
#
loop_
_entity.id
_entity.type
_entity.pdbx_description
1 polymer ?
#
loop_
_entity_poly.entity_id
_entity_poly.type
_entity_poly.pdbx_seq_one_letter_code
_entity_poly.pdbx_strand_id
1 'polypeptide(L)'
;APFVQEYIYRNRWENLRAIQVAAAHAIFNTDENVLLTASTASGKTEAAFFPIITLFSEDMPASVGCIYIGPLKALINDQFARLHDLCAEANIPVWHWHGDVAQSHKARLMKHPSGILQITPESLEALLLHKHAAIPKLFGDLRFVVIDEVHSLLRGDRGGQTLCLIERLSRMAGVNPRRIGLSATIGDPEGTGEFLSLGTGRGTVIPKIEAKGARWRLSMEHFYVKGAQAAEDRVVPDALPVLEEKTDEAPLNADPVIGYIFEHTRGKKCLVFVNSREECETVTTTLRRYCECR
;
A
#
# COMPACT_ATOMS: atom_id res chain seq x y z
N ALA A 1 -22.69 7.80 8.34
CA ALA A 1 -22.40 8.39 9.66
C ALA A 1 -21.98 9.86 9.49
N PRO A 2 -22.24 10.77 10.44
CA PRO A 2 -21.92 12.20 10.35
C PRO A 2 -20.44 12.49 10.11
N PHE A 3 -19.55 11.77 10.78
CA PHE A 3 -18.09 11.95 10.60
C PHE A 3 -17.60 11.62 9.18
N VAL A 4 -18.24 10.69 8.46
CA VAL A 4 -17.93 10.41 7.05
C VAL A 4 -18.31 11.61 6.19
N GLN A 5 -19.46 12.23 6.47
CA GLN A 5 -19.91 13.44 5.76
C GLN A 5 -18.96 14.61 6.00
N GLU A 6 -18.51 14.79 7.25
CA GLU A 6 -17.54 15.82 7.62
C GLU A 6 -16.19 15.59 6.91
N TYR A 7 -15.71 14.35 6.89
CA TYR A 7 -14.48 14.00 6.18
C TYR A 7 -14.59 14.28 4.67
N ILE A 8 -15.72 13.91 4.04
CA ILE A 8 -16.00 14.18 2.63
C ILE A 8 -15.99 15.69 2.36
N TYR A 9 -16.66 16.47 3.22
CA TYR A 9 -16.74 17.93 3.10
C TYR A 9 -15.36 18.59 3.24
N ARG A 10 -14.57 18.25 4.26
CA ARG A 10 -13.22 18.78 4.47
C ARG A 10 -12.27 18.47 3.31
N ASN A 11 -12.39 17.29 2.74
CA ASN A 11 -11.59 16.88 1.58
C ASN A 11 -12.14 17.36 0.24
N ARG A 12 -13.24 18.16 0.25
CA ARG A 12 -13.88 18.72 -0.95
C ARG A 12 -14.28 17.65 -1.97
N TRP A 13 -14.75 16.51 -1.49
CA TRP A 13 -15.24 15.46 -2.36
C TRP A 13 -16.70 15.75 -2.74
N GLU A 14 -17.00 15.77 -4.01
CA GLU A 14 -18.37 15.97 -4.49
C GLU A 14 -19.24 14.71 -4.31
N ASN A 15 -18.63 13.53 -4.49
CA ASN A 15 -19.30 12.24 -4.41
C ASN A 15 -18.37 11.15 -3.89
N LEU A 16 -18.94 10.11 -3.30
CA LEU A 16 -18.25 8.86 -3.04
C LEU A 16 -17.91 8.17 -4.35
N ARG A 17 -16.75 7.53 -4.39
CA ARG A 17 -16.34 6.74 -5.55
C ARG A 17 -17.12 5.42 -5.59
N ALA A 18 -17.29 4.85 -6.78
CA ALA A 18 -18.04 3.60 -6.97
C ALA A 18 -17.52 2.46 -6.07
N ILE A 19 -16.18 2.35 -5.89
CA ILE A 19 -15.58 1.37 -4.99
C ILE A 19 -16.01 1.55 -3.53
N GLN A 20 -16.17 2.79 -3.07
CA GLN A 20 -16.54 3.11 -1.69
C GLN A 20 -18.01 2.76 -1.43
N VAL A 21 -18.87 3.05 -2.39
CA VAL A 21 -20.30 2.67 -2.31
C VAL A 21 -20.45 1.14 -2.35
N ALA A 22 -19.78 0.48 -3.28
CA ALA A 22 -19.83 -0.97 -3.42
C ALA A 22 -19.27 -1.71 -2.21
N ALA A 23 -18.16 -1.21 -1.62
CA ALA A 23 -17.59 -1.74 -0.40
C ALA A 23 -18.54 -1.57 0.80
N ALA A 24 -19.12 -0.38 0.97
CA ALA A 24 -20.08 -0.12 2.04
C ALA A 24 -21.29 -1.07 1.93
N HIS A 25 -21.82 -1.25 0.72
CA HIS A 25 -22.93 -2.18 0.48
C HIS A 25 -22.55 -3.63 0.84
N ALA A 26 -21.38 -4.10 0.43
CA ALA A 26 -20.91 -5.43 0.76
C ALA A 26 -20.69 -5.62 2.28
N ILE A 27 -20.09 -4.62 2.95
CA ILE A 27 -19.75 -4.72 4.37
C ILE A 27 -21.00 -4.62 5.26
N PHE A 28 -21.99 -3.79 4.91
CA PHE A 28 -23.20 -3.64 5.73
C PHE A 28 -24.23 -4.74 5.52
N ASN A 29 -24.31 -5.33 4.32
CA ASN A 29 -25.40 -6.26 3.98
C ASN A 29 -25.00 -7.75 3.96
N THR A 30 -23.73 -8.08 4.23
CA THR A 30 -23.27 -9.46 4.29
C THR A 30 -22.30 -9.65 5.44
N ASP A 31 -22.09 -10.91 5.86
CA ASP A 31 -21.04 -11.30 6.82
C ASP A 31 -19.82 -11.93 6.12
N GLU A 32 -19.85 -11.95 4.77
CA GLU A 32 -18.78 -12.53 3.96
C GLU A 32 -17.51 -11.71 3.99
N ASN A 33 -16.37 -12.33 3.71
CA ASN A 33 -15.14 -11.58 3.43
C ASN A 33 -15.35 -10.68 2.21
N VAL A 34 -14.53 -9.66 2.05
CA VAL A 34 -14.66 -8.71 0.93
C VAL A 34 -13.31 -8.53 0.25
N LEU A 35 -13.27 -8.63 -1.07
CA LEU A 35 -12.09 -8.32 -1.86
C LEU A 35 -12.35 -7.10 -2.73
N LEU A 36 -11.67 -5.99 -2.43
CA LEU A 36 -11.77 -4.73 -3.15
C LEU A 36 -10.65 -4.63 -4.19
N THR A 37 -10.99 -4.81 -5.46
CA THR A 37 -10.07 -4.69 -6.58
C THR A 37 -10.31 -3.42 -7.34
N ALA A 38 -9.33 -2.54 -7.39
CA ALA A 38 -9.40 -1.30 -8.17
C ALA A 38 -7.99 -0.74 -8.38
N SER A 39 -7.83 0.14 -9.37
CA SER A 39 -6.56 0.81 -9.65
C SER A 39 -5.99 1.53 -8.41
N THR A 40 -4.69 1.81 -8.42
CA THR A 40 -4.05 2.65 -7.40
C THR A 40 -4.74 4.02 -7.33
N ALA A 41 -4.74 4.65 -6.16
CA ALA A 41 -5.41 5.93 -5.90
C ALA A 41 -6.94 5.95 -6.13
N SER A 42 -7.59 4.78 -6.20
CA SER A 42 -9.06 4.69 -6.34
C SER A 42 -9.84 4.93 -5.04
N GLY A 43 -9.16 5.06 -3.90
CA GLY A 43 -9.81 5.24 -2.58
C GLY A 43 -10.22 3.91 -1.93
N LYS A 44 -9.48 2.81 -2.17
CA LYS A 44 -9.72 1.50 -1.56
C LYS A 44 -9.62 1.51 -0.04
N THR A 45 -8.67 2.26 0.50
CA THR A 45 -8.48 2.37 1.95
C THR A 45 -9.73 2.97 2.59
N GLU A 46 -10.19 4.11 2.10
CA GLU A 46 -11.43 4.76 2.57
C GLU A 46 -12.65 3.85 2.33
N ALA A 47 -12.66 3.10 1.22
CA ALA A 47 -13.73 2.15 0.92
C ALA A 47 -13.88 1.06 1.98
N ALA A 48 -12.77 0.56 2.53
CA ALA A 48 -12.79 -0.40 3.62
C ALA A 48 -13.12 0.27 4.96
N PHE A 49 -12.52 1.43 5.25
CA PHE A 49 -12.59 2.01 6.58
C PHE A 49 -13.85 2.84 6.86
N PHE A 50 -14.50 3.45 5.88
CA PHE A 50 -15.77 4.16 6.10
C PHE A 50 -16.82 3.25 6.73
N PRO A 51 -17.12 2.05 6.20
CA PRO A 51 -18.08 1.17 6.86
C PRO A 51 -17.58 0.60 8.18
N ILE A 52 -16.30 0.23 8.33
CA ILE A 52 -15.74 -0.28 9.58
C ILE A 52 -15.88 0.75 10.71
N ILE A 53 -15.49 2.01 10.44
CA ILE A 53 -15.57 3.09 11.41
C ILE A 53 -17.03 3.41 11.74
N THR A 54 -17.93 3.31 10.76
CA THR A 54 -19.36 3.46 11.00
C THR A 54 -19.88 2.41 11.98
N LEU A 55 -19.55 1.15 11.77
CA LEU A 55 -19.92 0.07 12.69
C LEU A 55 -19.32 0.25 14.08
N PHE A 56 -18.08 0.73 14.17
CA PHE A 56 -17.43 1.00 15.46
C PHE A 56 -18.03 2.21 16.19
N SER A 57 -18.55 3.19 15.45
CA SER A 57 -19.24 4.33 16.06
C SER A 57 -20.59 3.95 16.66
N GLU A 58 -21.22 2.88 16.16
CA GLU A 58 -22.48 2.34 16.68
C GLU A 58 -22.25 1.36 17.82
N ASP A 59 -21.21 0.52 17.70
CA ASP A 59 -20.83 -0.49 18.69
C ASP A 59 -19.30 -0.59 18.78
N MET A 60 -18.72 0.16 19.74
CA MET A 60 -17.26 0.26 19.91
C MET A 60 -16.67 -1.07 20.43
N PRO A 61 -15.68 -1.64 19.73
CA PRO A 61 -15.01 -2.85 20.20
C PRO A 61 -14.34 -2.69 21.57
N ALA A 62 -14.45 -3.71 22.41
CA ALA A 62 -13.86 -3.75 23.74
C ALA A 62 -12.33 -3.94 23.74
N SER A 63 -11.74 -4.23 22.57
CA SER A 63 -10.29 -4.38 22.35
C SER A 63 -9.88 -3.73 21.04
N VAL A 64 -8.73 -4.10 20.47
CA VAL A 64 -8.44 -3.77 19.06
C VAL A 64 -9.48 -4.44 18.19
N GLY A 65 -10.33 -3.65 17.54
CA GLY A 65 -11.44 -4.13 16.74
C GLY A 65 -11.07 -4.38 15.28
N CYS A 66 -10.02 -3.73 14.79
CA CYS A 66 -9.52 -3.91 13.42
C CYS A 66 -8.00 -3.93 13.38
N ILE A 67 -7.46 -4.91 12.65
CA ILE A 67 -6.04 -4.92 12.25
C ILE A 67 -5.95 -4.57 10.77
N TYR A 68 -5.04 -3.63 10.45
CA TYR A 68 -4.61 -3.35 9.09
C TYR A 68 -3.21 -3.91 8.88
N ILE A 69 -3.08 -4.85 7.96
CA ILE A 69 -1.81 -5.49 7.63
C ILE A 69 -1.29 -4.88 6.33
N GLY A 70 -0.21 -4.10 6.44
CA GLY A 70 0.48 -3.50 5.30
C GLY A 70 1.80 -4.20 5.00
N PRO A 71 2.20 -4.34 3.71
CA PRO A 71 3.40 -5.08 3.34
C PRO A 71 4.70 -4.37 3.71
N LEU A 72 4.68 -3.05 3.89
CA LEU A 72 5.88 -2.23 4.13
C LEU A 72 5.64 -1.19 5.22
N LYS A 73 6.65 -0.94 6.05
CA LYS A 73 6.62 0.11 7.09
C LYS A 73 6.31 1.50 6.55
N ALA A 74 6.87 1.85 5.39
CA ALA A 74 6.63 3.15 4.75
C ALA A 74 5.15 3.35 4.40
N LEU A 75 4.48 2.33 3.89
CA LEU A 75 3.05 2.35 3.60
C LEU A 75 2.22 2.47 4.88
N ILE A 76 2.61 1.78 5.96
CA ILE A 76 1.95 1.91 7.27
C ILE A 76 2.03 3.35 7.77
N ASN A 77 3.19 4.00 7.69
CA ASN A 77 3.36 5.37 8.15
C ASN A 77 2.53 6.37 7.34
N ASP A 78 2.49 6.21 6.02
CA ASP A 78 1.66 7.04 5.14
C ASP A 78 0.15 6.84 5.42
N GLN A 79 -0.29 5.59 5.50
CA GLN A 79 -1.67 5.26 5.81
C GLN A 79 -2.06 5.63 7.25
N PHE A 80 -1.09 5.65 8.19
CA PHE A 80 -1.36 6.03 9.57
C PHE A 80 -1.89 7.46 9.67
N ALA A 81 -1.23 8.42 9.02
CA ALA A 81 -1.67 9.81 9.04
C ALA A 81 -3.09 9.96 8.46
N ARG A 82 -3.37 9.29 7.34
CA ARG A 82 -4.69 9.32 6.68
C ARG A 82 -5.79 8.70 7.53
N LEU A 83 -5.54 7.52 8.11
CA LEU A 83 -6.50 6.84 8.98
C LEU A 83 -6.69 7.58 10.30
N HIS A 84 -5.63 8.14 10.86
CA HIS A 84 -5.73 8.95 12.07
C HIS A 84 -6.65 10.15 11.86
N ASP A 85 -6.50 10.87 10.75
CA ASP A 85 -7.37 12.01 10.41
C ASP A 85 -8.83 11.57 10.20
N LEU A 86 -9.06 10.46 9.50
CA LEU A 86 -10.39 9.90 9.29
C LEU A 86 -11.05 9.45 10.61
N CYS A 87 -10.29 8.83 11.51
CA CYS A 87 -10.80 8.27 12.77
C CYS A 87 -10.94 9.31 13.87
N ALA A 88 -10.26 10.46 13.76
CA ALA A 88 -10.29 11.51 14.79
C ALA A 88 -11.70 12.02 15.05
N GLU A 89 -12.50 12.24 14.02
CA GLU A 89 -13.89 12.70 14.13
C GLU A 89 -14.82 11.66 14.80
N ALA A 90 -14.49 10.38 14.67
CA ALA A 90 -15.23 9.29 15.30
C ALA A 90 -14.69 8.93 16.70
N ASN A 91 -13.65 9.61 17.19
CA ASN A 91 -12.93 9.30 18.43
C ASN A 91 -12.42 7.85 18.50
N ILE A 92 -12.07 7.26 17.36
CA ILE A 92 -11.54 5.90 17.27
C ILE A 92 -10.00 5.97 17.27
N PRO A 93 -9.31 5.36 18.26
CA PRO A 93 -7.86 5.36 18.32
C PRO A 93 -7.25 4.57 17.17
N VAL A 94 -6.20 5.15 16.56
CA VAL A 94 -5.38 4.46 15.54
C VAL A 94 -3.99 4.27 16.11
N TRP A 95 -3.50 3.05 16.01
CA TRP A 95 -2.18 2.62 16.50
C TRP A 95 -1.35 2.08 15.33
N HIS A 96 -0.04 2.21 15.42
CA HIS A 96 0.87 1.53 14.53
C HIS A 96 1.89 0.70 15.32
N TRP A 97 2.31 -0.42 14.75
CA TRP A 97 3.23 -1.35 15.40
C TRP A 97 4.24 -1.90 14.40
N HIS A 98 5.45 -1.37 14.44
CA HIS A 98 6.62 -1.85 13.71
C HIS A 98 7.90 -1.54 14.50
N GLY A 99 9.08 -1.94 13.99
CA GLY A 99 10.34 -1.84 14.73
C GLY A 99 10.64 -0.44 15.24
N ASP A 100 10.33 0.59 14.46
CA ASP A 100 10.72 1.98 14.73
C ASP A 100 9.73 2.73 15.66
N VAL A 101 8.63 2.08 16.07
CA VAL A 101 7.65 2.69 16.98
C VAL A 101 8.16 2.64 18.42
N ALA A 102 8.07 3.78 19.11
CA ALA A 102 8.51 3.93 20.50
C ALA A 102 7.84 2.91 21.44
N GLN A 103 8.61 2.36 22.37
CA GLN A 103 8.11 1.37 23.34
C GLN A 103 6.99 1.89 24.23
N SER A 104 6.99 3.20 24.56
CA SER A 104 5.93 3.84 25.32
C SER A 104 4.57 3.76 24.61
N HIS A 105 4.56 3.92 23.29
CA HIS A 105 3.36 3.80 22.46
C HIS A 105 2.81 2.37 22.45
N LYS A 106 3.71 1.39 22.29
CA LYS A 106 3.37 -0.04 22.37
C LYS A 106 2.84 -0.42 23.75
N ALA A 107 3.47 0.07 24.84
CA ALA A 107 3.04 -0.18 26.20
C ALA A 107 1.65 0.41 26.48
N ARG A 108 1.35 1.59 25.93
CA ARG A 108 0.03 2.22 26.06
C ARG A 108 -1.06 1.37 25.40
N LEU A 109 -0.84 0.88 24.18
CA LEU A 109 -1.76 -0.04 23.50
C LEU A 109 -1.96 -1.32 24.30
N MET A 110 -0.89 -1.92 24.82
CA MET A 110 -0.94 -3.13 25.63
C MET A 110 -1.78 -2.94 26.93
N LYS A 111 -1.73 -1.75 27.50
CA LYS A 111 -2.48 -1.41 28.72
C LYS A 111 -3.96 -1.17 28.42
N HIS A 112 -4.26 -0.43 27.36
CA HIS A 112 -5.60 -0.02 26.95
C HIS A 112 -5.83 -0.36 25.44
N PRO A 113 -6.07 -1.65 25.11
CA PRO A 113 -6.33 -2.06 23.74
C PRO A 113 -7.62 -1.42 23.23
N SER A 114 -7.59 -0.84 22.03
CA SER A 114 -8.77 -0.20 21.44
C SER A 114 -8.54 0.15 19.96
N GLY A 115 -9.60 0.36 19.23
CA GLY A 115 -9.59 0.96 17.90
C GLY A 115 -8.93 0.11 16.81
N ILE A 116 -8.08 0.74 16.01
CA ILE A 116 -7.47 0.15 14.80
C ILE A 116 -5.96 0.04 14.99
N LEU A 117 -5.39 -1.13 14.72
CA LEU A 117 -3.95 -1.39 14.76
C LEU A 117 -3.40 -1.63 13.37
N GLN A 118 -2.44 -0.81 12.95
CA GLN A 118 -1.66 -1.02 11.73
C GLN A 118 -0.35 -1.74 12.04
N ILE A 119 -0.08 -2.83 11.32
CA ILE A 119 1.05 -3.72 11.60
C ILE A 119 1.61 -4.35 10.32
N THR A 120 2.89 -4.69 10.29
CA THR A 120 3.46 -5.53 9.23
C THR A 120 3.36 -7.02 9.60
N PRO A 121 3.38 -7.95 8.63
CA PRO A 121 3.36 -9.39 8.92
C PRO A 121 4.48 -9.82 9.89
N GLU A 122 5.68 -9.31 9.70
CA GLU A 122 6.83 -9.64 10.56
C GLU A 122 6.65 -9.13 12.00
N SER A 123 6.03 -7.96 12.13
CA SER A 123 5.73 -7.39 13.46
C SER A 123 4.60 -8.14 14.16
N LEU A 124 3.62 -8.64 13.38
CA LEU A 124 2.55 -9.50 13.91
C LEU A 124 3.12 -10.83 14.39
N GLU A 125 4.03 -11.45 13.62
CA GLU A 125 4.72 -12.66 14.02
C GLU A 125 5.49 -12.46 15.34
N ALA A 126 6.28 -11.41 15.43
CA ALA A 126 7.02 -11.07 16.67
C ALA A 126 6.07 -10.85 17.86
N LEU A 127 4.91 -10.21 17.64
CA LEU A 127 3.89 -10.01 18.67
C LEU A 127 3.31 -11.34 19.16
N LEU A 128 2.95 -12.24 18.23
CA LEU A 128 2.41 -13.57 18.55
C LEU A 128 3.44 -14.46 19.27
N LEU A 129 4.72 -14.33 18.95
CA LEU A 129 5.79 -15.09 19.60
C LEU A 129 6.13 -14.55 20.99
N HIS A 130 6.32 -13.24 21.11
CA HIS A 130 6.88 -12.66 22.34
C HIS A 130 5.84 -12.14 23.33
N LYS A 131 4.58 -11.98 22.89
CA LYS A 131 3.49 -11.44 23.72
C LYS A 131 2.24 -12.32 23.69
N HIS A 132 2.42 -13.62 23.48
CA HIS A 132 1.31 -14.58 23.33
C HIS A 132 0.26 -14.49 24.46
N ALA A 133 0.67 -14.33 25.71
CA ALA A 133 -0.24 -14.22 26.86
C ALA A 133 -1.14 -12.97 26.82
N ALA A 134 -0.76 -11.92 26.06
CA ALA A 134 -1.54 -10.70 25.94
C ALA A 134 -2.53 -10.73 24.74
N ILE A 135 -2.41 -11.70 23.87
CA ILE A 135 -3.21 -11.77 22.64
C ILE A 135 -4.71 -11.79 22.91
N PRO A 136 -5.26 -12.60 23.86
CA PRO A 136 -6.70 -12.58 24.14
C PRO A 136 -7.19 -11.22 24.63
N LYS A 137 -6.39 -10.49 25.44
CA LYS A 137 -6.72 -9.16 25.88
C LYS A 137 -6.66 -8.13 24.75
N LEU A 138 -5.62 -8.23 23.88
CA LEU A 138 -5.42 -7.27 22.80
C LEU A 138 -6.48 -7.40 21.70
N PHE A 139 -6.93 -8.61 21.40
CA PHE A 139 -7.71 -8.93 20.21
C PHE A 139 -8.98 -9.74 20.49
N GLY A 140 -9.42 -9.84 21.75
CA GLY A 140 -10.60 -10.63 22.12
C GLY A 140 -11.92 -10.14 21.52
N ASP A 141 -11.96 -8.92 20.97
CA ASP A 141 -13.08 -8.38 20.19
C ASP A 141 -12.59 -7.86 18.82
N LEU A 142 -11.69 -8.63 18.19
CA LEU A 142 -11.22 -8.34 16.85
C LEU A 142 -12.31 -8.73 15.84
N ARG A 143 -12.86 -7.75 15.13
CA ARG A 143 -13.97 -7.93 14.19
C ARG A 143 -13.53 -7.94 12.74
N PHE A 144 -12.47 -7.18 12.42
CA PHE A 144 -11.98 -7.02 11.04
C PHE A 144 -10.47 -7.19 10.93
N VAL A 145 -10.05 -7.80 9.81
CA VAL A 145 -8.65 -7.81 9.36
C VAL A 145 -8.62 -7.24 7.94
N VAL A 146 -8.06 -6.06 7.79
CA VAL A 146 -7.82 -5.44 6.48
C VAL A 146 -6.42 -5.82 6.01
N ILE A 147 -6.31 -6.42 4.83
CA ILE A 147 -5.04 -6.84 4.22
C ILE A 147 -4.80 -5.98 3.00
N ASP A 148 -3.75 -5.17 3.05
CA ASP A 148 -3.41 -4.31 1.92
C ASP A 148 -2.47 -5.01 0.93
N GLU A 149 -2.57 -4.59 -0.34
CA GLU A 149 -1.77 -5.12 -1.45
C GLU A 149 -1.81 -6.66 -1.54
N VAL A 150 -3.02 -7.26 -1.40
CA VAL A 150 -3.21 -8.72 -1.40
C VAL A 150 -2.52 -9.39 -2.58
N HIS A 151 -2.52 -8.75 -3.76
CA HIS A 151 -1.85 -9.28 -4.95
C HIS A 151 -0.33 -9.48 -4.76
N SER A 152 0.31 -8.69 -3.90
CA SER A 152 1.74 -8.87 -3.57
C SER A 152 1.97 -10.09 -2.67
N LEU A 153 0.96 -10.48 -1.90
CA LEU A 153 1.00 -11.64 -1.02
C LEU A 153 0.78 -12.95 -1.77
N LEU A 154 0.06 -12.93 -2.89
CA LEU A 154 -0.17 -14.12 -3.73
C LEU A 154 1.10 -14.60 -4.44
N ARG A 155 2.13 -13.77 -4.51
CA ARG A 155 3.41 -14.09 -5.14
C ARG A 155 4.41 -14.59 -4.10
N GLY A 156 4.40 -15.90 -3.84
CA GLY A 156 5.39 -16.56 -2.98
C GLY A 156 4.94 -16.79 -1.52
N ASP A 157 5.87 -17.24 -0.70
CA ASP A 157 5.62 -17.79 0.64
C ASP A 157 5.07 -16.77 1.65
N ARG A 158 5.34 -15.47 1.44
CA ARG A 158 4.91 -14.39 2.34
C ARG A 158 3.40 -14.29 2.50
N GLY A 159 2.66 -14.61 1.45
CA GLY A 159 1.20 -14.63 1.49
C GLY A 159 0.65 -15.74 2.35
N GLY A 160 1.12 -16.95 2.13
CA GLY A 160 0.77 -18.11 2.96
C GLY A 160 1.13 -17.87 4.42
N GLN A 161 2.33 -17.32 4.69
CA GLN A 161 2.76 -16.94 6.03
C GLN A 161 1.80 -15.92 6.66
N THR A 162 1.40 -14.87 5.92
CA THR A 162 0.48 -13.85 6.45
C THR A 162 -0.87 -14.44 6.84
N LEU A 163 -1.46 -15.32 6.01
CA LEU A 163 -2.70 -15.99 6.36
C LEU A 163 -2.55 -16.93 7.57
N CYS A 164 -1.44 -17.67 7.65
CA CYS A 164 -1.14 -18.51 8.81
C CYS A 164 -1.04 -17.68 10.11
N LEU A 165 -0.44 -16.47 10.03
CA LEU A 165 -0.37 -15.55 11.17
C LEU A 165 -1.77 -15.05 11.60
N ILE A 166 -2.65 -14.73 10.64
CA ILE A 166 -4.02 -14.32 10.92
C ILE A 166 -4.82 -15.48 11.55
N GLU A 167 -4.68 -16.69 11.03
CA GLU A 167 -5.31 -17.89 11.62
C GLU A 167 -4.82 -18.16 13.04
N ARG A 168 -3.52 -18.06 13.25
CA ARG A 168 -2.91 -18.23 14.57
C ARG A 168 -3.41 -17.16 15.55
N LEU A 169 -3.46 -15.90 15.12
CA LEU A 169 -4.02 -14.81 15.89
C LEU A 169 -5.47 -15.10 16.29
N SER A 170 -6.30 -15.47 15.31
CA SER A 170 -7.72 -15.76 15.50
C SER A 170 -7.94 -16.86 16.54
N ARG A 171 -7.17 -17.95 16.44
CA ARG A 171 -7.23 -19.08 17.40
C ARG A 171 -6.79 -18.65 18.81
N MET A 172 -5.71 -17.87 18.91
CA MET A 172 -5.17 -17.41 20.19
C MET A 172 -6.10 -16.39 20.87
N ALA A 173 -6.77 -15.55 20.10
CA ALA A 173 -7.73 -14.58 20.60
C ALA A 173 -9.14 -15.15 20.79
N GLY A 174 -9.44 -16.33 20.23
CA GLY A 174 -10.77 -16.94 20.28
C GLY A 174 -11.81 -16.24 19.41
N VAL A 175 -11.38 -15.65 18.29
CA VAL A 175 -12.22 -14.83 17.39
C VAL A 175 -12.15 -15.32 15.96
N ASN A 176 -13.14 -14.94 15.15
CA ASN A 176 -13.14 -15.18 13.71
C ASN A 176 -13.43 -13.85 12.97
N PRO A 177 -12.41 -13.00 12.82
CA PRO A 177 -12.58 -11.68 12.20
C PRO A 177 -12.90 -11.80 10.72
N ARG A 178 -13.70 -10.89 10.24
CA ARG A 178 -14.02 -10.72 8.83
C ARG A 178 -12.81 -10.14 8.10
N ARG A 179 -12.46 -10.72 6.95
CA ARG A 179 -11.28 -10.27 6.16
C ARG A 179 -11.70 -9.36 5.03
N ILE A 180 -10.98 -8.26 4.89
CA ILE A 180 -11.15 -7.31 3.79
C ILE A 180 -9.82 -7.18 3.07
N GLY A 181 -9.76 -7.70 1.85
CA GLY A 181 -8.59 -7.60 0.98
C GLY A 181 -8.64 -6.34 0.12
N LEU A 182 -7.55 -5.57 0.11
CA LEU A 182 -7.35 -4.44 -0.81
C LEU A 182 -6.31 -4.84 -1.85
N SER A 183 -6.63 -4.69 -3.12
CA SER A 183 -5.74 -5.08 -4.19
C SER A 183 -5.78 -4.10 -5.36
N ALA A 184 -4.68 -3.96 -6.07
CA ALA A 184 -4.70 -3.44 -7.42
C ALA A 184 -5.53 -4.38 -8.33
N THR A 185 -5.73 -4.00 -9.57
CA THR A 185 -6.36 -4.89 -10.56
C THR A 185 -5.56 -6.19 -10.68
N ILE A 186 -6.23 -7.32 -10.55
CA ILE A 186 -5.66 -8.67 -10.58
C ILE A 186 -6.31 -9.49 -11.68
N GLY A 187 -5.55 -10.45 -12.22
CA GLY A 187 -6.02 -11.31 -13.32
C GLY A 187 -7.01 -12.38 -12.89
N ASP A 188 -6.93 -12.83 -11.62
CA ASP A 188 -7.80 -13.85 -11.03
C ASP A 188 -8.37 -13.36 -9.69
N PRO A 189 -9.46 -12.58 -9.71
CA PRO A 189 -10.13 -12.12 -8.49
C PRO A 189 -10.78 -13.26 -7.70
N GLU A 190 -11.36 -14.26 -8.38
CA GLU A 190 -12.04 -15.38 -7.76
C GLU A 190 -11.08 -16.24 -6.95
N GLY A 191 -9.97 -16.69 -7.53
CA GLY A 191 -8.94 -17.46 -6.81
C GLY A 191 -8.31 -16.65 -5.67
N THR A 192 -8.17 -15.32 -5.84
CA THR A 192 -7.74 -14.42 -4.74
C THR A 192 -8.78 -14.37 -3.62
N GLY A 193 -10.07 -14.36 -3.95
CA GLY A 193 -11.17 -14.39 -3.01
C GLY A 193 -11.20 -15.69 -2.21
N GLU A 194 -11.00 -16.83 -2.88
CA GLU A 194 -10.89 -18.15 -2.24
C GLU A 194 -9.71 -18.19 -1.27
N PHE A 195 -8.53 -17.70 -1.68
CA PHE A 195 -7.38 -17.60 -0.83
C PHE A 195 -7.65 -16.73 0.41
N LEU A 196 -8.32 -15.60 0.26
CA LEU A 196 -8.68 -14.70 1.36
C LEU A 196 -9.61 -15.39 2.36
N SER A 197 -10.49 -16.29 1.91
CA SER A 197 -11.52 -16.97 2.72
C SER A 197 -11.01 -18.19 3.48
N LEU A 198 -9.81 -18.68 3.16
CA LEU A 198 -9.26 -19.91 3.78
C LEU A 198 -9.32 -19.84 5.31
N GLY A 199 -9.91 -20.86 5.92
CA GLY A 199 -10.02 -21.00 7.37
C GLY A 199 -11.13 -20.19 8.04
N THR A 200 -11.82 -19.27 7.35
CA THR A 200 -12.86 -18.42 7.95
C THR A 200 -14.24 -19.06 8.03
N GLY A 201 -14.52 -20.04 7.19
CA GLY A 201 -15.87 -20.58 7.02
C GLY A 201 -16.85 -19.62 6.32
N ARG A 202 -16.34 -18.50 5.78
CA ARG A 202 -17.08 -17.50 4.99
C ARG A 202 -16.63 -17.55 3.54
N GLY A 203 -17.51 -17.19 2.61
CA GLY A 203 -17.12 -16.87 1.24
C GLY A 203 -16.45 -15.49 1.12
N THR A 204 -16.20 -15.05 -0.11
CA THR A 204 -15.68 -13.70 -0.40
C THR A 204 -16.56 -13.02 -1.43
N VAL A 205 -17.09 -11.85 -1.08
CA VAL A 205 -17.77 -10.95 -2.00
C VAL A 205 -16.72 -10.10 -2.73
N ILE A 206 -16.82 -10.07 -4.06
CA ILE A 206 -15.98 -9.24 -4.93
C ILE A 206 -16.89 -8.24 -5.62
N PRO A 207 -17.00 -7.00 -5.09
CA PRO A 207 -17.88 -6.01 -5.69
C PRO A 207 -17.44 -5.66 -7.11
N LYS A 208 -18.34 -5.85 -8.07
CA LYS A 208 -18.09 -5.44 -9.46
C LYS A 208 -18.28 -3.93 -9.58
N ILE A 209 -17.28 -3.26 -10.13
CA ILE A 209 -17.30 -1.82 -10.36
C ILE A 209 -17.17 -1.60 -11.85
N GLU A 210 -18.11 -0.87 -12.42
CA GLU A 210 -17.98 -0.36 -13.78
C GLU A 210 -16.83 0.67 -13.80
N ALA A 211 -15.64 0.22 -14.17
CA ALA A 211 -14.52 1.13 -14.37
C ALA A 211 -14.75 1.91 -15.66
N LYS A 212 -14.90 3.24 -15.58
CA LYS A 212 -14.69 4.08 -16.75
C LYS A 212 -13.26 3.88 -17.18
N GLY A 213 -13.05 3.19 -18.29
CA GLY A 213 -11.72 2.83 -18.79
C GLY A 213 -10.82 4.06 -18.91
N ALA A 214 -9.68 4.04 -18.23
CA ALA A 214 -8.66 5.04 -18.44
C ALA A 214 -8.13 4.90 -19.87
N ARG A 215 -7.99 6.02 -20.59
CA ARG A 215 -7.36 6.02 -21.91
C ARG A 215 -5.84 5.96 -21.70
N TRP A 216 -5.24 4.84 -22.07
CA TRP A 216 -3.79 4.65 -22.05
C TRP A 216 -3.20 4.96 -23.42
N ARG A 217 -2.07 5.65 -23.41
CA ARG A 217 -1.17 5.73 -24.55
C ARG A 217 0.07 4.95 -24.14
N LEU A 218 0.25 3.77 -24.72
CA LEU A 218 1.38 2.90 -24.43
C LEU A 218 2.33 2.95 -25.63
N SER A 219 3.64 3.15 -25.36
CA SER A 219 4.72 2.92 -26.31
C SER A 219 5.76 2.03 -25.67
N MET A 220 6.48 1.29 -26.50
CA MET A 220 7.61 0.46 -26.10
C MET A 220 8.78 0.85 -26.98
N GLU A 221 9.87 1.26 -26.34
CA GLU A 221 11.09 1.66 -27.02
C GLU A 221 12.21 0.68 -26.68
N HIS A 222 12.97 0.28 -27.68
CA HIS A 222 14.13 -0.61 -27.55
C HIS A 222 15.42 0.15 -27.76
N PHE A 223 16.34 0.05 -26.82
CA PHE A 223 17.66 0.67 -26.89
C PHE A 223 18.73 -0.43 -26.99
N TYR A 224 19.56 -0.37 -28.05
CA TYR A 224 20.68 -1.28 -28.19
C TYR A 224 21.90 -0.71 -27.48
N VAL A 225 22.37 -1.40 -26.45
CA VAL A 225 23.64 -1.10 -25.77
C VAL A 225 24.72 -1.89 -26.50
N LYS A 226 25.70 -1.22 -27.11
CA LYS A 226 26.88 -1.92 -27.66
C LYS A 226 27.60 -2.62 -26.52
N GLY A 227 27.77 -3.95 -26.60
CA GLY A 227 28.30 -4.78 -25.54
C GLY A 227 29.67 -4.29 -25.03
N ALA A 228 29.99 -4.65 -23.80
CA ALA A 228 31.17 -4.23 -23.01
C ALA A 228 32.56 -4.54 -23.68
N GLN A 229 32.63 -5.24 -24.79
CA GLN A 229 33.87 -5.49 -25.53
C GLN A 229 34.46 -4.25 -26.21
N ALA A 230 33.74 -3.11 -26.25
CA ALA A 230 34.30 -1.87 -26.79
C ALA A 230 34.95 -0.97 -25.71
N ALA A 231 35.03 -1.43 -24.45
CA ALA A 231 35.58 -0.63 -23.37
C ALA A 231 37.10 -0.86 -23.13
N GLU A 232 37.69 -1.92 -23.69
CA GLU A 232 39.14 -2.22 -23.51
C GLU A 232 40.08 -1.40 -24.41
N ASP A 233 39.57 -0.74 -25.45
CA ASP A 233 40.40 0.07 -26.37
C ASP A 233 40.32 1.59 -26.14
N ARG A 234 39.73 2.04 -25.03
CA ARG A 234 39.75 3.46 -24.67
C ARG A 234 40.94 3.78 -23.78
N VAL A 235 42.06 4.10 -24.45
CA VAL A 235 43.13 4.92 -23.87
C VAL A 235 42.47 6.19 -23.30
N VAL A 236 42.53 6.37 -21.96
CA VAL A 236 42.06 7.57 -21.29
C VAL A 236 43.00 8.72 -21.69
N PRO A 237 42.56 9.73 -22.41
CA PRO A 237 43.36 10.95 -22.54
C PRO A 237 43.23 11.73 -21.24
N ASP A 238 44.37 12.01 -20.67
CA ASP A 238 44.59 12.88 -19.50
C ASP A 238 44.33 14.35 -19.93
N ALA A 239 43.08 14.72 -20.17
CA ALA A 239 42.69 16.12 -20.36
C ALA A 239 41.19 16.27 -20.05
N LEU A 240 40.91 17.09 -19.05
CA LEU A 240 39.59 17.64 -18.78
C LEU A 240 39.02 18.27 -20.08
N PRO A 241 37.82 17.93 -20.55
CA PRO A 241 37.26 18.60 -21.71
C PRO A 241 36.93 20.02 -21.34
N VAL A 242 37.54 20.95 -22.10
CA VAL A 242 37.18 22.37 -22.17
C VAL A 242 35.70 22.44 -22.56
N LEU A 243 34.91 23.17 -21.80
CA LEU A 243 33.50 23.44 -22.04
C LEU A 243 33.37 24.20 -23.39
N GLU A 244 33.04 23.48 -24.44
CA GLU A 244 32.58 24.06 -25.69
C GLU A 244 31.10 24.43 -25.61
N GLU A 245 30.77 25.49 -26.34
CA GLU A 245 29.54 26.25 -26.32
C GLU A 245 28.25 25.45 -26.37
N LYS A 246 27.26 25.97 -25.64
CA LYS A 246 25.91 25.49 -25.50
C LYS A 246 25.20 25.31 -26.85
N THR A 247 25.17 24.10 -27.37
CA THR A 247 24.14 23.68 -28.32
C THR A 247 23.02 22.98 -27.57
N ASP A 248 21.76 23.21 -27.97
CA ASP A 248 20.53 22.67 -27.38
C ASP A 248 20.41 21.12 -27.51
N GLU A 249 21.48 20.42 -27.85
CA GLU A 249 21.54 18.99 -28.04
C GLU A 249 21.96 18.29 -26.74
N ALA A 250 21.35 17.14 -26.46
CA ALA A 250 21.72 16.27 -25.36
C ALA A 250 23.24 15.93 -25.41
N PRO A 251 23.93 15.81 -24.25
CA PRO A 251 25.37 15.52 -24.24
C PRO A 251 25.70 14.29 -25.08
N LEU A 252 26.64 14.42 -26.00
CA LEU A 252 27.03 13.42 -27.02
C LEU A 252 27.41 12.03 -26.50
N ASN A 253 27.57 11.84 -25.19
CA ASN A 253 27.88 10.58 -24.49
C ASN A 253 26.77 10.11 -23.55
N ALA A 254 25.55 10.57 -23.74
CA ALA A 254 24.43 10.16 -22.91
C ALA A 254 24.03 8.71 -23.19
N ASP A 255 23.76 7.97 -22.13
CA ASP A 255 23.00 6.72 -22.23
C ASP A 255 21.70 7.03 -22.99
N PRO A 256 21.43 6.38 -24.14
CA PRO A 256 20.26 6.67 -24.97
C PRO A 256 18.95 6.51 -24.21
N VAL A 257 18.89 5.64 -23.19
CA VAL A 257 17.72 5.47 -22.30
C VAL A 257 17.50 6.73 -21.46
N ILE A 258 18.56 7.25 -20.86
CA ILE A 258 18.47 8.45 -20.01
C ILE A 258 18.13 9.69 -20.84
N GLY A 259 18.72 9.82 -22.04
CA GLY A 259 18.38 10.90 -22.98
C GLY A 259 16.88 10.87 -23.35
N TYR A 260 16.37 9.71 -23.69
CA TYR A 260 14.95 9.50 -24.00
C TYR A 260 14.04 9.86 -22.82
N ILE A 261 14.38 9.39 -21.60
CA ILE A 261 13.64 9.74 -20.37
C ILE A 261 13.63 11.26 -20.19
N PHE A 262 14.78 11.92 -20.32
CA PHE A 262 14.89 13.37 -20.15
C PHE A 262 13.99 14.14 -21.12
N GLU A 263 14.03 13.82 -22.41
CA GLU A 263 13.20 14.48 -23.45
C GLU A 263 11.70 14.32 -23.18
N HIS A 264 11.28 13.11 -22.77
CA HIS A 264 9.85 12.80 -22.57
C HIS A 264 9.29 13.28 -21.24
N THR A 265 10.14 13.52 -20.25
CA THR A 265 9.74 13.98 -18.90
C THR A 265 9.86 15.50 -18.72
N ARG A 266 10.60 16.19 -19.59
CA ARG A 266 10.85 17.64 -19.50
C ARG A 266 9.54 18.44 -19.47
N GLY A 267 9.42 19.30 -18.44
CA GLY A 267 8.25 20.17 -18.25
C GLY A 267 6.96 19.46 -17.85
N LYS A 268 7.03 18.16 -17.50
CA LYS A 268 5.88 17.36 -17.11
C LYS A 268 6.09 16.75 -15.72
N LYS A 269 5.00 16.48 -15.00
CA LYS A 269 5.05 15.62 -13.81
C LYS A 269 5.04 14.16 -14.29
N CYS A 270 6.14 13.47 -14.08
CA CYS A 270 6.34 12.10 -14.51
C CYS A 270 6.79 11.21 -13.35
N LEU A 271 6.48 9.92 -13.43
CA LEU A 271 7.03 8.89 -12.57
C LEU A 271 7.89 7.99 -13.43
N VAL A 272 9.15 7.82 -13.04
CA VAL A 272 10.09 6.90 -13.68
C VAL A 272 10.29 5.71 -12.73
N PHE A 273 9.94 4.51 -13.18
CA PHE A 273 10.09 3.28 -12.41
C PHE A 273 11.35 2.55 -12.87
N VAL A 274 12.12 2.08 -11.91
CA VAL A 274 13.34 1.29 -12.11
C VAL A 274 13.33 0.06 -11.21
N ASN A 275 14.18 -0.92 -11.50
CA ASN A 275 14.15 -2.21 -10.81
C ASN A 275 14.96 -2.23 -9.49
N SER A 276 15.85 -1.27 -9.29
CA SER A 276 16.70 -1.23 -8.09
C SER A 276 16.85 0.19 -7.53
N ARG A 277 17.26 0.28 -6.25
CA ARG A 277 17.59 1.57 -5.60
C ARG A 277 18.80 2.22 -6.27
N GLU A 278 19.79 1.44 -6.63
CA GLU A 278 21.00 1.90 -7.31
C GLU A 278 20.68 2.54 -8.66
N GLU A 279 19.83 1.88 -9.47
CA GLU A 279 19.34 2.46 -10.72
C GLU A 279 18.55 3.76 -10.49
N CYS A 280 17.74 3.83 -9.44
CA CYS A 280 17.00 5.04 -9.09
C CYS A 280 17.94 6.22 -8.79
N GLU A 281 19.00 5.97 -8.02
CA GLU A 281 20.02 6.98 -7.70
C GLU A 281 20.80 7.39 -8.97
N THR A 282 21.18 6.43 -9.79
CA THR A 282 21.90 6.65 -11.05
C THR A 282 21.07 7.50 -12.01
N VAL A 283 19.83 7.13 -12.27
CA VAL A 283 18.92 7.88 -13.15
C VAL A 283 18.68 9.28 -12.60
N THR A 284 18.45 9.41 -11.28
CA THR A 284 18.22 10.71 -10.65
C THR A 284 19.42 11.62 -10.76
N THR A 285 20.62 11.11 -10.48
CA THR A 285 21.87 11.87 -10.54
C THR A 285 22.18 12.33 -11.96
N THR A 286 21.98 11.43 -12.92
CA THR A 286 22.23 11.73 -14.34
C THR A 286 21.22 12.77 -14.87
N LEU A 287 19.93 12.62 -14.56
CA LEU A 287 18.92 13.62 -14.95
C LEU A 287 19.18 14.99 -14.32
N ARG A 288 19.66 15.07 -13.07
CA ARG A 288 20.06 16.34 -12.44
C ARG A 288 21.20 17.00 -13.21
N ARG A 289 22.23 16.24 -13.59
CA ARG A 289 23.32 16.76 -14.41
C ARG A 289 22.83 17.31 -15.73
N TYR A 290 21.87 16.66 -16.40
CA TYR A 290 21.24 17.21 -17.62
C TYR A 290 20.47 18.51 -17.37
N CYS A 291 19.86 18.67 -16.20
CA CYS A 291 19.19 19.93 -15.85
C CYS A 291 20.19 21.07 -15.51
N GLU A 292 21.37 20.75 -14.98
CA GLU A 292 22.40 21.72 -14.59
C GLU A 292 23.24 22.19 -15.79
N CYS A 293 23.33 21.39 -16.85
CA CYS A 293 24.05 21.74 -18.07
C CYS A 293 23.25 22.67 -19.01
N ARG A 294 22.11 23.16 -18.59
CA ARG A 294 21.25 24.13 -19.28
C ARG A 294 21.09 25.41 -18.47
#